data_d9253e104fe94aefb7cd17b357f415f3
#
_entry.id   d9253e104fe94aefb7cd17b357f415f3
#
_cell.length_a   1.000
_cell.length_b   1.000
_cell.length_c   1.000
_cell.angle_alpha   90.00
_cell.angle_beta   90.00
_cell.angle_gamma   90.00
#
_symmetry.space_group_name_H-M   'P 1'
#
loop_
_entity.id
_entity.type
_entity.pdbx_description
1 polymer ?
#
loop_
_entity_poly.entity_id
_entity_poly.type
_entity_poly.pdbx_seq_one_letter_code
_entity_poly.pdbx_strand_id
1 'polypeptide(L)'
;MSKKVLLFCACMVFAGYANASSEADKERENTVENEIITNDADEPAGFITDLIYNSLASALTAPAADVKPGRTLTDYASVPKFGGYFVEKFAYTNKEGQKNGNNGFSQRLIRFYIDGTILGDFAYRFQMQTNNDKFHMKDFFLEWRKNPEFKVKIGQFKRAFGLENPMNPWDVGVGDYSQLTKKLTGHSDYIGAENASNGGRDQGIQVQGDLFPVKDGHRLMHYQVMVSNGQGINTGDANSQKDVSGTLQLQPVKGVMIGFFGWSGNFTANGITVNRNRFEIVGNYE
;
A
#
# COMPACT_ATOMS: atom_id res chain seq x y z
N MET A 1 -18.84 4.62 -0.86
CA MET A 1 -18.19 4.25 0.42
C MET A 1 -19.14 4.57 1.56
N SER A 2 -19.52 3.60 2.35
CA SER A 2 -20.37 3.79 3.52
C SER A 2 -19.62 4.64 4.55
N LYS A 3 -20.32 5.59 5.20
CA LYS A 3 -19.79 6.40 6.32
C LYS A 3 -19.13 5.54 7.42
N LYS A 4 -19.53 4.26 7.50
CA LYS A 4 -19.01 3.25 8.44
C LYS A 4 -17.53 2.90 8.21
N VAL A 5 -17.07 2.83 6.95
CA VAL A 5 -15.64 2.53 6.63
C VAL A 5 -14.72 3.70 6.97
N LEU A 6 -15.22 4.94 6.79
CA LEU A 6 -14.45 6.14 7.12
C LEU A 6 -14.26 6.28 8.65
N LEU A 7 -15.27 5.88 9.42
CA LEU A 7 -15.22 5.88 10.88
C LEU A 7 -14.20 4.86 11.42
N PHE A 8 -14.10 3.69 10.77
CA PHE A 8 -13.14 2.64 11.12
C PHE A 8 -11.68 3.09 10.94
N CYS A 9 -11.38 3.78 9.83
CA CYS A 9 -10.04 4.36 9.61
C CYS A 9 -9.71 5.50 10.59
N ALA A 10 -10.72 6.31 10.98
CA ALA A 10 -10.54 7.37 11.96
C ALA A 10 -10.31 6.82 13.37
N CYS A 11 -11.00 5.75 13.77
CA CYS A 11 -10.81 5.11 15.06
C CYS A 11 -9.42 4.51 15.24
N MET A 12 -8.80 3.94 14.20
CA MET A 12 -7.43 3.44 14.28
C MET A 12 -6.38 4.54 14.51
N VAL A 13 -6.60 5.72 13.98
CA VAL A 13 -5.69 6.87 14.20
C VAL A 13 -5.89 7.50 15.58
N PHE A 14 -7.10 7.44 16.14
CA PHE A 14 -7.46 8.07 17.42
C PHE A 14 -7.41 7.14 18.63
N ALA A 15 -7.37 5.81 18.47
CA ALA A 15 -7.23 4.88 19.60
C ALA A 15 -5.93 5.08 20.42
N GLY A 16 -4.95 5.81 19.89
CA GLY A 16 -3.77 6.26 20.62
C GLY A 16 -4.00 7.48 21.54
N TYR A 17 -5.18 8.15 21.46
CA TYR A 17 -5.48 9.36 22.22
C TYR A 17 -6.54 9.17 23.32
N ALA A 18 -7.24 8.03 23.38
CA ALA A 18 -8.42 7.84 24.21
C ALA A 18 -8.17 7.17 25.56
N ASN A 19 -7.21 7.65 26.35
CA ASN A 19 -7.09 7.27 27.75
C ASN A 19 -7.23 8.44 28.74
N ALA A 20 -8.08 9.41 28.42
CA ALA A 20 -8.52 10.45 29.33
C ALA A 20 -9.98 10.84 29.05
N SER A 21 -10.90 9.88 28.97
CA SER A 21 -12.29 10.18 28.68
C SER A 21 -13.22 9.85 29.86
N SER A 22 -14.20 10.72 30.04
CA SER A 22 -15.24 10.68 31.06
C SER A 22 -16.30 9.59 30.75
N GLU A 23 -17.14 9.24 31.75
CA GLU A 23 -18.21 8.25 31.59
C GLU A 23 -19.17 8.49 30.42
N ALA A 24 -19.27 9.70 29.89
CA ALA A 24 -20.10 10.04 28.73
C ALA A 24 -19.60 9.39 27.40
N ASP A 25 -18.33 8.99 27.31
CA ASP A 25 -17.78 8.35 26.11
C ASP A 25 -18.08 6.84 26.08
N LYS A 26 -18.29 6.22 27.23
CA LYS A 26 -18.68 4.80 27.32
C LYS A 26 -20.11 4.52 26.81
N GLU A 27 -21.04 5.46 26.98
CA GLU A 27 -22.40 5.33 26.41
C GLU A 27 -22.39 5.46 24.87
N ARG A 28 -21.51 6.26 24.29
CA ARG A 28 -21.36 6.37 22.83
C ARG A 28 -20.73 5.13 22.19
N GLU A 29 -19.78 4.51 22.87
CA GLU A 29 -19.13 3.30 22.40
C GLU A 29 -20.12 2.13 22.33
N ASN A 30 -20.94 1.94 23.36
CA ASN A 30 -22.01 0.92 23.38
C ASN A 30 -23.10 1.15 22.31
N THR A 31 -23.37 2.39 21.92
CA THR A 31 -24.39 2.69 20.89
C THR A 31 -23.86 2.37 19.49
N VAL A 32 -22.56 2.52 19.27
CA VAL A 32 -21.90 2.22 17.98
C VAL A 32 -21.75 0.71 17.79
N GLU A 33 -21.45 -0.06 18.84
CA GLU A 33 -21.37 -1.52 18.76
C GLU A 33 -22.73 -2.16 18.43
N ASN A 34 -23.82 -1.65 18.99
CA ASN A 34 -25.16 -2.19 18.74
C ASN A 34 -25.73 -1.86 17.34
N GLU A 35 -25.26 -0.81 16.66
CA GLU A 35 -25.67 -0.51 15.28
C GLU A 35 -24.92 -1.32 14.21
N ILE A 36 -23.75 -1.91 14.55
CA ILE A 36 -22.93 -2.68 13.62
C ILE A 36 -23.41 -4.14 13.49
N ILE A 37 -24.16 -4.66 14.47
CA ILE A 37 -24.51 -6.09 14.59
C ILE A 37 -25.81 -6.47 13.84
N THR A 38 -26.56 -5.52 13.34
CA THR A 38 -27.81 -5.85 12.62
C THR A 38 -27.71 -5.41 11.16
N ASN A 39 -27.19 -6.27 10.28
CA ASN A 39 -27.72 -6.54 8.94
C ASN A 39 -26.74 -7.28 8.04
N ASP A 40 -27.30 -8.32 7.42
CA ASP A 40 -26.91 -9.04 6.20
C ASP A 40 -25.85 -10.15 6.32
N ALA A 41 -26.38 -11.33 6.63
CA ALA A 41 -25.70 -12.62 6.72
C ALA A 41 -25.83 -13.47 5.44
N ASP A 42 -25.69 -12.92 4.23
CA ASP A 42 -25.88 -13.73 3.00
C ASP A 42 -24.89 -13.44 1.84
N GLU A 43 -23.63 -13.03 2.16
CA GLU A 43 -22.61 -12.96 1.11
C GLU A 43 -21.28 -13.61 1.54
N PRO A 44 -20.57 -14.35 0.64
CA PRO A 44 -19.26 -14.97 0.93
C PRO A 44 -18.17 -13.96 1.31
N ALA A 45 -18.38 -12.67 1.09
CA ALA A 45 -17.54 -11.59 1.60
C ALA A 45 -17.61 -11.49 3.15
N GLY A 46 -18.67 -11.96 3.78
CA GLY A 46 -18.86 -11.94 5.24
C GLY A 46 -17.78 -12.71 5.99
N PHE A 47 -17.37 -13.87 5.51
CA PHE A 47 -16.39 -14.70 6.22
C PHE A 47 -15.01 -14.02 6.36
N ILE A 48 -14.52 -13.36 5.31
CA ILE A 48 -13.23 -12.65 5.35
C ILE A 48 -13.36 -11.39 6.20
N THR A 49 -14.50 -10.71 6.10
CA THR A 49 -14.80 -9.51 6.92
C THR A 49 -14.89 -9.89 8.39
N ASP A 50 -15.55 -11.00 8.73
CA ASP A 50 -15.68 -11.50 10.10
C ASP A 50 -14.34 -12.02 10.65
N LEU A 51 -13.52 -12.67 9.83
CA LEU A 51 -12.19 -13.11 10.24
C LEU A 51 -11.26 -11.91 10.53
N ILE A 52 -11.32 -10.90 9.68
CA ILE A 52 -10.55 -9.66 9.88
C ILE A 52 -11.09 -8.89 11.08
N TYR A 53 -12.43 -8.77 11.20
CA TYR A 53 -13.08 -8.09 12.30
C TYR A 53 -12.78 -8.77 13.63
N ASN A 54 -12.94 -10.09 13.72
CA ASN A 54 -12.67 -10.84 14.95
C ASN A 54 -11.19 -10.88 15.32
N SER A 55 -10.30 -10.90 14.31
CA SER A 55 -8.86 -10.83 14.55
C SER A 55 -8.42 -9.43 15.00
N LEU A 56 -9.01 -8.39 14.44
CA LEU A 56 -8.78 -7.00 14.86
C LEU A 56 -9.50 -6.69 16.19
N ALA A 57 -10.71 -7.15 16.37
CA ALA A 57 -11.44 -6.99 17.64
C ALA A 57 -10.72 -7.68 18.80
N SER A 58 -10.21 -8.91 18.60
CA SER A 58 -9.41 -9.60 19.61
C SER A 58 -8.06 -8.91 19.87
N ALA A 59 -7.48 -8.25 18.87
CA ALA A 59 -6.26 -7.45 19.05
C ALA A 59 -6.53 -6.11 19.77
N LEU A 60 -7.73 -5.54 19.59
CA LEU A 60 -8.17 -4.28 20.20
C LEU A 60 -8.81 -4.50 21.58
N THR A 61 -9.45 -5.65 21.81
CA THR A 61 -10.04 -6.03 23.09
C THR A 61 -9.11 -6.90 23.96
N ALA A 62 -7.89 -7.19 23.47
CA ALA A 62 -6.86 -7.68 24.37
C ALA A 62 -6.83 -6.73 25.58
N PRO A 63 -7.01 -7.26 26.82
CA PRO A 63 -7.09 -6.42 28.00
C PRO A 63 -5.92 -5.46 27.94
N ALA A 64 -6.20 -4.16 28.06
CA ALA A 64 -5.16 -3.13 28.07
C ALA A 64 -4.13 -3.62 29.07
N ALA A 65 -3.02 -4.17 28.54
CA ALA A 65 -1.99 -4.76 29.36
C ALA A 65 -1.63 -3.69 30.37
N ASP A 66 -1.79 -4.00 31.64
CA ASP A 66 -1.65 -3.13 32.81
C ASP A 66 -0.87 -1.85 32.45
N VAL A 67 -1.60 -0.76 32.21
CA VAL A 67 -0.99 0.54 31.93
C VAL A 67 -0.30 0.93 33.22
N LYS A 68 0.97 0.57 33.31
CA LYS A 68 1.78 0.96 34.48
C LYS A 68 1.79 2.48 34.55
N PRO A 69 1.43 3.06 35.68
CA PRO A 69 1.49 4.52 35.85
C PRO A 69 2.92 4.99 35.55
N GLY A 70 3.06 5.98 34.67
CA GLY A 70 4.37 6.56 34.29
C GLY A 70 4.85 6.25 32.86
N ARG A 71 4.05 5.58 32.01
CA ARG A 71 4.39 5.42 30.59
C ARG A 71 4.18 6.72 29.82
N THR A 72 5.15 7.03 28.97
CA THR A 72 5.12 8.16 28.04
C THR A 72 4.62 7.70 26.68
N LEU A 73 4.25 8.64 25.79
CA LEU A 73 3.87 8.33 24.41
C LEU A 73 4.94 7.50 23.66
N THR A 74 6.21 7.68 24.02
CA THR A 74 7.34 6.94 23.44
C THR A 74 7.32 5.44 23.78
N ASP A 75 6.61 5.03 24.81
CA ASP A 75 6.45 3.61 25.15
C ASP A 75 5.47 2.90 24.21
N TYR A 76 4.61 3.65 23.54
CA TYR A 76 3.60 3.13 22.61
C TYR A 76 3.92 3.41 21.14
N ALA A 77 4.68 4.46 20.86
CA ALA A 77 5.03 4.83 19.50
C ALA A 77 6.51 5.15 19.39
N SER A 78 7.13 4.69 18.32
CA SER A 78 8.50 5.11 18.01
C SER A 78 8.53 6.60 17.67
N VAL A 79 9.65 7.27 17.94
CA VAL A 79 9.90 8.60 17.40
C VAL A 79 9.77 8.53 15.88
N PRO A 80 8.92 9.35 15.24
CA PRO A 80 8.78 9.36 13.79
C PRO A 80 10.10 9.65 13.10
N LYS A 81 10.44 8.87 12.09
CA LYS A 81 11.61 9.08 11.24
C LYS A 81 11.21 9.91 10.04
N PHE A 82 11.78 11.09 9.94
CA PHE A 82 11.63 11.94 8.76
C PHE A 82 12.73 11.63 7.77
N GLY A 83 12.36 11.50 6.52
CA GLY A 83 13.32 11.29 5.44
C GLY A 83 12.83 11.92 4.15
N GLY A 84 13.74 12.03 3.19
CA GLY A 84 13.40 12.55 1.88
C GLY A 84 14.57 12.43 0.91
N TYR A 85 14.27 12.67 -0.35
CA TYR A 85 15.24 12.69 -1.43
C TYR A 85 14.70 13.45 -2.62
N PHE A 86 15.61 13.92 -3.47
CA PHE A 86 15.28 14.55 -4.73
C PHE A 86 16.05 13.88 -5.87
N VAL A 87 15.46 13.93 -7.06
CA VAL A 87 16.08 13.43 -8.31
C VAL A 87 16.01 14.55 -9.33
N GLU A 88 17.21 15.04 -9.73
CA GLU A 88 17.36 15.98 -10.81
C GLU A 88 17.71 15.24 -12.10
N LYS A 89 17.26 15.78 -13.21
CA LYS A 89 17.50 15.25 -14.54
C LYS A 89 18.05 16.35 -15.45
N PHE A 90 19.16 16.06 -16.09
CA PHE A 90 19.57 16.80 -17.28
C PHE A 90 19.15 16.01 -18.52
N ALA A 91 18.49 16.65 -19.46
CA ALA A 91 18.09 16.02 -20.72
C ALA A 91 18.50 16.89 -21.88
N TYR A 92 19.05 16.25 -22.91
CA TYR A 92 19.24 16.82 -24.24
C TYR A 92 18.29 16.11 -25.21
N THR A 93 17.48 16.87 -25.91
CA THR A 93 16.55 16.33 -26.91
C THR A 93 16.78 17.03 -28.23
N ASN A 94 17.17 16.26 -29.23
CA ASN A 94 17.22 16.73 -30.63
C ASN A 94 16.00 16.14 -31.33
N LYS A 95 15.06 17.00 -31.73
CA LYS A 95 13.91 16.59 -32.54
C LYS A 95 14.17 16.96 -33.98
N GLU A 96 13.92 16.03 -34.88
CA GLU A 96 13.98 16.25 -36.30
C GLU A 96 13.15 17.49 -36.71
N GLY A 97 13.76 18.43 -37.43
CA GLY A 97 13.12 19.70 -37.80
C GLY A 97 13.31 20.87 -36.82
N GLN A 98 13.94 20.67 -35.65
CA GLN A 98 14.34 21.78 -34.76
C GLN A 98 15.81 22.18 -35.05
N LYS A 99 16.05 23.47 -35.33
CA LYS A 99 17.39 24.04 -35.61
C LYS A 99 18.33 23.95 -34.40
N ASN A 100 17.80 23.90 -33.17
CA ASN A 100 18.56 23.77 -31.93
C ASN A 100 17.93 22.68 -31.04
N GLY A 101 18.77 21.75 -30.58
CA GLY A 101 18.33 20.80 -29.56
C GLY A 101 17.89 21.53 -28.27
N ASN A 102 16.87 21.05 -27.66
CA ASN A 102 16.45 21.53 -26.32
C ASN A 102 17.26 20.80 -25.26
N ASN A 103 17.95 21.53 -24.40
CA ASN A 103 18.70 20.98 -23.29
C ASN A 103 18.30 21.72 -22.00
N GLY A 104 18.34 21.00 -20.88
CA GLY A 104 18.02 21.64 -19.61
C GLY A 104 18.02 20.69 -18.43
N PHE A 105 18.14 21.31 -17.28
CA PHE A 105 17.88 20.67 -16.01
C PHE A 105 16.39 20.67 -15.72
N SER A 106 15.90 19.61 -15.14
CA SER A 106 14.52 19.50 -14.67
C SER A 106 14.44 18.67 -13.42
N GLN A 107 13.62 19.11 -12.50
CA GLN A 107 13.29 18.38 -11.29
C GLN A 107 12.39 17.21 -11.65
N ARG A 108 12.90 15.99 -11.50
CA ARG A 108 12.09 14.79 -11.76
C ARG A 108 11.12 14.53 -10.62
N LEU A 109 11.60 14.59 -9.39
CA LEU A 109 10.77 14.45 -8.19
C LEU A 109 11.53 14.89 -6.93
N ILE A 110 10.76 15.37 -5.96
CA ILE A 110 11.19 15.48 -4.56
C ILE A 110 10.21 14.63 -3.74
N ARG A 111 10.72 13.80 -2.84
CA ARG A 111 9.91 12.99 -1.93
C ARG A 111 10.25 13.28 -0.48
N PHE A 112 9.20 13.32 0.34
CA PHE A 112 9.29 13.37 1.79
C PHE A 112 8.48 12.20 2.34
N TYR A 113 8.97 11.61 3.41
CA TYR A 113 8.25 10.54 4.09
C TYR A 113 8.44 10.60 5.60
N ILE A 114 7.45 10.08 6.29
CA ILE A 114 7.43 9.91 7.73
C ILE A 114 7.13 8.44 7.98
N ASP A 115 8.04 7.76 8.66
CA ASP A 115 7.92 6.36 9.04
C ASP A 115 7.92 6.22 10.56
N GLY A 116 7.17 5.26 11.07
CA GLY A 116 7.20 4.94 12.47
C GLY A 116 6.51 3.63 12.80
N THR A 117 6.49 3.30 14.09
CA THR A 117 5.77 2.16 14.63
C THR A 117 4.89 2.58 15.78
N ILE A 118 3.74 1.93 15.91
CA ILE A 118 2.79 2.09 17.02
C ILE A 118 2.61 0.72 17.64
N LEU A 119 2.56 0.66 18.98
CA LEU A 119 2.39 -0.59 19.74
C LEU A 119 3.41 -1.69 19.37
N GLY A 120 4.58 -1.31 18.86
CA GLY A 120 5.64 -2.23 18.47
C GLY A 120 5.39 -2.98 17.16
N ASP A 121 4.19 -3.47 16.91
CA ASP A 121 3.85 -4.35 15.80
C ASP A 121 3.26 -3.63 14.58
N PHE A 122 2.75 -2.40 14.74
CA PHE A 122 2.13 -1.64 13.68
C PHE A 122 3.11 -0.62 13.10
N ALA A 123 3.52 -0.81 11.86
CA ALA A 123 4.30 0.17 11.11
C ALA A 123 3.40 1.07 10.29
N TYR A 124 3.74 2.34 10.19
CA TYR A 124 3.05 3.28 9.31
C TYR A 124 4.04 4.02 8.43
N ARG A 125 3.55 4.45 7.28
CA ARG A 125 4.25 5.36 6.37
C ARG A 125 3.31 6.41 5.83
N PHE A 126 3.80 7.63 5.81
CA PHE A 126 3.28 8.74 5.04
C PHE A 126 4.33 9.17 4.03
N GLN A 127 4.01 9.19 2.76
CA GLN A 127 4.93 9.65 1.72
C GLN A 127 4.22 10.61 0.77
N MET A 128 4.82 11.78 0.59
CA MET A 128 4.40 12.78 -0.38
C MET A 128 5.49 12.98 -1.43
N GLN A 129 5.07 13.38 -2.61
CA GLN A 129 5.96 13.75 -3.71
C GLN A 129 5.50 15.07 -4.29
N THR A 130 6.46 15.95 -4.57
CA THR A 130 6.23 17.10 -5.42
C THR A 130 7.03 16.97 -6.70
N ASN A 131 6.44 17.41 -7.79
CA ASN A 131 7.09 17.64 -9.07
C ASN A 131 6.44 18.89 -9.65
N ASN A 132 7.27 19.88 -9.95
CA ASN A 132 6.84 21.18 -10.38
C ASN A 132 5.82 21.80 -9.46
N ASP A 133 4.90 22.20 -9.26
CA ASP A 133 4.08 22.96 -8.29
C ASP A 133 3.00 22.14 -7.57
N LYS A 134 2.99 20.81 -7.74
CA LYS A 134 1.92 19.97 -7.18
C LYS A 134 2.46 18.97 -6.18
N PHE A 135 1.78 18.89 -5.04
CA PHE A 135 1.98 17.83 -4.05
C PHE A 135 1.04 16.67 -4.33
N HIS A 136 1.60 15.47 -4.33
CA HIS A 136 0.85 14.24 -4.51
C HIS A 136 1.10 13.30 -3.34
N MET A 137 0.03 12.84 -2.71
CA MET A 137 0.12 11.74 -1.76
C MET A 137 0.57 10.49 -2.49
N LYS A 138 1.61 9.81 -2.01
CA LYS A 138 2.13 8.57 -2.61
C LYS A 138 1.75 7.36 -1.78
N ASP A 139 2.49 7.08 -0.71
CA ASP A 139 2.21 5.96 0.17
C ASP A 139 1.59 6.48 1.47
N PHE A 140 0.54 5.82 1.88
CA PHE A 140 -0.18 6.13 3.10
C PHE A 140 -0.80 4.83 3.60
N PHE A 141 -0.15 4.19 4.57
CA PHE A 141 -0.59 2.88 5.03
C PHE A 141 -0.25 2.62 6.49
N LEU A 142 -0.98 1.69 7.06
CA LEU A 142 -0.68 0.99 8.30
C LEU A 142 -0.40 -0.48 7.98
N GLU A 143 0.63 -1.06 8.60
CA GLU A 143 1.01 -2.45 8.42
C GLU A 143 1.20 -3.13 9.77
N TRP A 144 0.41 -4.15 10.05
CA TRP A 144 0.67 -5.06 11.14
C TRP A 144 1.71 -6.09 10.70
N ARG A 145 2.83 -6.19 11.45
CA ARG A 145 4.01 -6.97 11.06
C ARG A 145 4.63 -7.76 12.22
N LYS A 146 3.80 -8.29 13.10
CA LYS A 146 4.27 -9.07 14.25
C LYS A 146 5.06 -10.30 13.83
N ASN A 147 4.58 -11.01 12.82
CA ASN A 147 5.19 -12.24 12.32
C ASN A 147 5.75 -12.04 10.90
N PRO A 148 6.98 -12.47 10.62
CA PRO A 148 7.54 -12.39 9.27
C PRO A 148 6.71 -13.15 8.25
N GLU A 149 6.12 -14.27 8.65
CA GLU A 149 5.34 -15.18 7.79
C GLU A 149 3.96 -14.61 7.41
N PHE A 150 3.44 -13.67 8.21
CA PHE A 150 2.11 -13.10 7.99
C PHE A 150 2.06 -11.65 8.45
N LYS A 151 1.88 -10.75 7.50
CA LYS A 151 1.76 -9.30 7.70
C LYS A 151 0.52 -8.81 6.97
N VAL A 152 -0.17 -7.83 7.53
CA VAL A 152 -1.36 -7.22 6.93
C VAL A 152 -1.11 -5.73 6.76
N LYS A 153 -1.33 -5.22 5.57
CA LYS A 153 -1.17 -3.81 5.21
C LYS A 153 -2.48 -3.24 4.68
N ILE A 154 -2.88 -2.06 5.14
CA ILE A 154 -4.08 -1.36 4.70
C ILE A 154 -3.76 0.10 4.37
N GLY A 155 -4.35 0.63 3.32
CA GLY A 155 -4.19 2.02 2.89
C GLY A 155 -3.87 2.14 1.41
N GLN A 156 -3.10 3.18 1.05
CA GLN A 156 -2.61 3.40 -0.30
C GLN A 156 -1.12 3.08 -0.38
N PHE A 157 -0.76 2.15 -1.24
CA PHE A 157 0.62 1.71 -1.44
C PHE A 157 0.81 1.06 -2.81
N LYS A 158 2.05 0.71 -3.13
CA LYS A 158 2.38 0.06 -4.40
C LYS A 158 1.72 -1.30 -4.51
N ARG A 159 1.13 -1.56 -5.68
CA ARG A 159 0.40 -2.80 -5.99
C ARG A 159 1.34 -4.00 -5.97
N ALA A 160 0.84 -5.14 -5.50
CA ALA A 160 1.54 -6.41 -5.48
C ALA A 160 1.62 -7.03 -6.90
N PHE A 161 2.23 -6.32 -7.84
CA PHE A 161 2.41 -6.75 -9.23
C PHE A 161 3.67 -6.15 -9.83
N GLY A 162 4.50 -6.99 -10.46
CA GLY A 162 5.75 -6.64 -11.12
C GLY A 162 6.95 -6.53 -10.18
N LEU A 163 8.12 -6.95 -10.66
CA LEU A 163 9.36 -6.94 -9.86
C LEU A 163 9.81 -5.52 -9.51
N GLU A 164 9.85 -4.62 -10.49
CA GLU A 164 10.36 -3.27 -10.30
C GLU A 164 9.36 -2.33 -9.59
N ASN A 165 8.05 -2.63 -9.63
CA ASN A 165 7.05 -1.72 -9.09
C ASN A 165 7.26 -1.38 -7.61
N PRO A 166 7.56 -2.33 -6.70
CA PRO A 166 7.84 -2.03 -5.30
C PRO A 166 9.17 -1.33 -5.04
N MET A 167 10.11 -1.33 -6.01
CA MET A 167 11.42 -0.70 -5.84
C MET A 167 11.30 0.82 -5.74
N ASN A 168 12.23 1.44 -5.02
CA ASN A 168 12.30 2.90 -5.03
C ASN A 168 12.96 3.39 -6.33
N PRO A 169 12.70 4.61 -6.78
CA PRO A 169 13.26 5.14 -8.01
C PRO A 169 14.80 5.17 -8.06
N TRP A 170 15.48 5.19 -6.93
CA TRP A 170 16.94 5.12 -6.87
C TRP A 170 17.52 3.70 -6.93
N ASP A 171 16.68 2.68 -6.63
CA ASP A 171 17.07 1.28 -6.69
C ASP A 171 16.88 0.67 -8.09
N VAL A 172 16.20 1.41 -8.97
CA VAL A 172 15.97 1.00 -10.35
C VAL A 172 17.13 1.47 -11.22
N GLY A 173 17.88 0.55 -11.78
CA GLY A 173 19.10 0.65 -12.57
C GLY A 173 19.53 2.04 -13.07
N VAL A 174 18.89 2.55 -14.10
CA VAL A 174 19.18 3.89 -14.67
C VAL A 174 18.34 5.01 -14.03
N GLY A 175 17.83 4.81 -12.83
CA GLY A 175 17.00 5.79 -12.13
C GLY A 175 15.59 5.96 -12.71
N ASP A 176 15.13 5.08 -13.57
CA ASP A 176 13.77 5.05 -14.10
C ASP A 176 13.31 3.61 -14.36
N TYR A 177 12.00 3.37 -14.23
CA TYR A 177 11.42 2.05 -14.46
C TYR A 177 11.58 1.62 -15.92
N SER A 178 11.67 0.31 -16.15
CA SER A 178 11.62 -0.27 -17.49
C SER A 178 10.32 0.11 -18.22
N GLN A 179 10.34 0.00 -19.54
CA GLN A 179 9.13 0.25 -20.34
C GLN A 179 8.02 -0.74 -19.99
N LEU A 180 8.38 -2.00 -19.68
CA LEU A 180 7.44 -3.02 -19.26
C LEU A 180 6.72 -2.58 -17.99
N THR A 181 7.45 -2.24 -16.95
CA THR A 181 6.90 -1.75 -15.68
C THR A 181 6.05 -0.50 -15.89
N LYS A 182 6.53 0.49 -16.67
CA LYS A 182 5.75 1.69 -16.95
C LYS A 182 4.40 1.39 -17.60
N LYS A 183 4.37 0.47 -18.57
CA LYS A 183 3.16 0.18 -19.35
C LYS A 183 2.21 -0.80 -18.68
N LEU A 184 2.73 -1.74 -17.87
CA LEU A 184 1.91 -2.83 -17.33
C LEU A 184 1.61 -2.71 -15.83
N THR A 185 2.29 -1.85 -15.09
CA THR A 185 2.05 -1.71 -13.65
C THR A 185 1.33 -0.42 -13.25
N GLY A 186 0.86 0.35 -14.21
CA GLY A 186 0.07 1.57 -13.99
C GLY A 186 0.89 2.86 -13.87
N HIS A 187 2.11 2.94 -14.38
CA HIS A 187 2.91 4.18 -14.36
C HIS A 187 2.67 5.08 -15.58
N SER A 188 2.59 4.51 -16.76
CA SER A 188 2.22 5.18 -18.02
C SER A 188 1.36 4.21 -18.81
N ASP A 189 0.31 3.77 -18.18
CA ASP A 189 -0.53 2.66 -18.59
C ASP A 189 -1.73 3.18 -19.36
N TYR A 190 -2.07 2.51 -20.45
CA TYR A 190 -3.27 2.76 -21.22
C TYR A 190 -4.05 1.46 -21.33
N ILE A 191 -5.36 1.54 -21.13
CA ILE A 191 -6.30 0.44 -21.32
C ILE A 191 -7.31 0.91 -22.36
N GLY A 192 -7.24 0.32 -23.56
CA GLY A 192 -7.95 0.86 -24.69
C GLY A 192 -7.46 2.27 -25.01
N ALA A 193 -8.36 3.25 -25.10
CA ALA A 193 -8.05 4.64 -25.30
C ALA A 193 -7.85 5.43 -23.99
N GLU A 194 -8.06 4.79 -22.83
CA GLU A 194 -8.08 5.47 -21.53
C GLU A 194 -6.73 5.43 -20.83
N ASN A 195 -6.37 6.57 -20.23
CA ASN A 195 -5.14 6.68 -19.46
C ASN A 195 -5.37 6.14 -18.03
N ALA A 196 -4.86 4.95 -17.77
CA ALA A 196 -4.89 4.29 -16.47
C ALA A 196 -3.63 4.52 -15.64
N SER A 197 -2.90 5.61 -15.87
CA SER A 197 -1.66 5.94 -15.16
C SER A 197 -1.95 6.32 -13.72
N ASN A 198 -1.43 5.52 -12.78
CA ASN A 198 -1.72 5.64 -11.35
C ASN A 198 -0.48 5.52 -10.45
N GLY A 199 0.70 5.67 -11.01
CA GLY A 199 1.97 5.61 -10.27
C GLY A 199 2.27 4.25 -9.64
N GLY A 200 1.69 3.16 -10.15
CA GLY A 200 1.86 1.79 -9.69
C GLY A 200 1.21 1.52 -8.32
N ARG A 201 0.30 2.39 -7.85
CA ARG A 201 -0.32 2.34 -6.53
C ARG A 201 -1.82 2.16 -6.61
N ASP A 202 -2.39 1.71 -5.49
CA ASP A 202 -3.82 1.64 -5.29
C ASP A 202 -4.19 1.70 -3.81
N GLN A 203 -5.46 1.89 -3.52
CA GLN A 203 -6.03 1.81 -2.18
C GLN A 203 -6.60 0.41 -1.95
N GLY A 204 -6.20 -0.23 -0.86
CA GLY A 204 -6.66 -1.59 -0.58
C GLY A 204 -6.06 -2.19 0.66
N ILE A 205 -6.21 -3.51 0.75
CA ILE A 205 -5.64 -4.35 1.79
C ILE A 205 -4.72 -5.38 1.15
N GLN A 206 -3.59 -5.65 1.80
CA GLN A 206 -2.62 -6.65 1.36
C GLN A 206 -2.23 -7.56 2.50
N VAL A 207 -2.19 -8.85 2.22
CA VAL A 207 -1.55 -9.87 3.05
C VAL A 207 -0.23 -10.25 2.41
N GLN A 208 0.82 -10.38 3.21
CA GLN A 208 2.15 -10.74 2.71
C GLN A 208 2.95 -11.48 3.77
N GLY A 209 3.94 -12.24 3.35
CA GLY A 209 4.83 -12.94 4.26
C GLY A 209 6.00 -13.62 3.59
N ASP A 210 6.94 -14.02 4.43
CA ASP A 210 8.19 -14.69 4.07
C ASP A 210 8.22 -16.07 4.73
N LEU A 211 8.19 -17.13 3.94
CA LEU A 211 8.06 -18.49 4.42
C LEU A 211 9.34 -19.30 4.21
N PHE A 212 9.48 -20.36 5.03
CA PHE A 212 10.56 -21.35 4.95
C PHE A 212 11.94 -20.73 5.12
N PRO A 213 12.29 -20.27 6.34
CA PRO A 213 13.63 -19.77 6.63
C PRO A 213 14.67 -20.87 6.49
N VAL A 214 15.80 -20.56 5.87
CA VAL A 214 16.94 -21.45 5.74
C VAL A 214 18.13 -20.97 6.56
N LYS A 215 19.11 -21.87 6.78
CA LYS A 215 20.23 -21.63 7.70
C LYS A 215 21.12 -20.45 7.33
N ASP A 216 21.18 -20.07 6.06
CA ASP A 216 21.97 -18.93 5.57
C ASP A 216 21.23 -17.59 5.68
N GLY A 217 20.03 -17.59 6.26
CA GLY A 217 19.25 -16.38 6.58
C GLY A 217 18.29 -15.92 5.50
N HIS A 218 18.26 -16.53 4.29
CA HIS A 218 17.23 -16.19 3.32
C HIS A 218 15.93 -16.99 3.56
N ARG A 219 14.85 -16.59 2.89
CA ARG A 219 13.54 -17.27 2.88
C ARG A 219 13.31 -17.87 1.51
N LEU A 220 12.86 -19.12 1.46
CA LEU A 220 12.62 -19.81 0.19
C LEU A 220 11.45 -19.24 -0.58
N MET A 221 10.49 -18.62 0.11
CA MET A 221 9.27 -18.12 -0.53
C MET A 221 8.83 -16.80 0.09
N HIS A 222 8.51 -15.83 -0.78
CA HIS A 222 7.81 -14.60 -0.45
C HIS A 222 6.48 -14.56 -1.19
N TYR A 223 5.41 -14.18 -0.51
CA TYR A 223 4.10 -14.02 -1.12
C TYR A 223 3.46 -12.69 -0.76
N GLN A 224 2.66 -12.16 -1.67
CA GLN A 224 1.78 -11.01 -1.47
C GLN A 224 0.46 -11.25 -2.19
N VAL A 225 -0.65 -10.90 -1.56
CA VAL A 225 -1.97 -10.83 -2.17
C VAL A 225 -2.62 -9.53 -1.75
N MET A 226 -3.05 -8.74 -2.73
CA MET A 226 -3.67 -7.44 -2.51
C MET A 226 -5.07 -7.41 -3.15
N VAL A 227 -6.04 -6.92 -2.42
CA VAL A 227 -7.35 -6.54 -2.92
C VAL A 227 -7.44 -5.02 -2.90
N SER A 228 -7.78 -4.41 -4.01
CA SER A 228 -7.77 -2.95 -4.18
C SER A 228 -8.93 -2.43 -5.02
N ASN A 229 -9.12 -1.11 -5.04
CA ASN A 229 -10.19 -0.48 -5.81
C ASN A 229 -10.01 -0.54 -7.33
N GLY A 230 -8.79 -0.78 -7.84
CA GLY A 230 -8.51 -0.86 -9.27
C GLY A 230 -8.39 0.51 -9.98
N GLN A 231 -8.71 1.60 -9.32
CA GLN A 231 -8.75 2.94 -9.93
C GLN A 231 -7.43 3.73 -9.77
N GLY A 232 -6.53 3.25 -8.91
CA GLY A 232 -5.20 3.79 -8.74
C GLY A 232 -5.07 4.86 -7.65
N ILE A 233 -3.98 5.60 -7.75
CA ILE A 233 -3.53 6.54 -6.71
C ILE A 233 -4.51 7.71 -6.54
N ASN A 234 -4.83 8.03 -5.28
CA ASN A 234 -5.66 9.19 -4.90
C ASN A 234 -7.04 9.22 -5.58
N THR A 235 -7.52 8.08 -6.04
CA THR A 235 -8.79 7.95 -6.77
C THR A 235 -9.74 7.07 -5.97
N GLY A 236 -10.97 7.53 -5.81
CA GLY A 236 -12.04 6.74 -5.20
C GLY A 236 -12.46 5.57 -6.10
N ASP A 237 -13.22 4.66 -5.54
CA ASP A 237 -13.80 3.56 -6.29
C ASP A 237 -14.85 4.07 -7.29
N ALA A 238 -14.69 3.73 -8.56
CA ALA A 238 -15.57 4.19 -9.64
C ALA A 238 -16.58 3.13 -10.10
N ASN A 239 -16.39 1.83 -9.76
CA ASN A 239 -17.19 0.74 -10.33
C ASN A 239 -17.65 -0.31 -9.30
N SER A 240 -17.34 -0.16 -8.03
CA SER A 240 -17.61 -1.12 -6.94
C SER A 240 -16.95 -2.50 -7.11
N GLN A 241 -16.26 -2.74 -8.21
CA GLN A 241 -15.48 -3.97 -8.45
C GLN A 241 -14.10 -3.83 -7.79
N LYS A 242 -13.51 -4.95 -7.42
CA LYS A 242 -12.20 -4.97 -6.80
C LYS A 242 -11.19 -5.70 -7.69
N ASP A 243 -10.01 -5.11 -7.77
CA ASP A 243 -8.85 -5.75 -8.39
C ASP A 243 -8.16 -6.67 -7.39
N VAL A 244 -7.73 -7.82 -7.86
CA VAL A 244 -6.87 -8.73 -7.10
C VAL A 244 -5.52 -8.77 -7.78
N SER A 245 -4.47 -8.51 -7.03
CA SER A 245 -3.09 -8.67 -7.49
C SER A 245 -2.29 -9.51 -6.51
N GLY A 246 -1.34 -10.27 -7.04
CA GLY A 246 -0.54 -11.18 -6.24
C GLY A 246 0.87 -11.36 -6.77
N THR A 247 1.75 -11.72 -5.85
CA THR A 247 3.16 -12.03 -6.08
C THR A 247 3.51 -13.31 -5.37
N LEU A 248 4.23 -14.18 -6.05
CA LEU A 248 4.92 -15.34 -5.48
C LEU A 248 6.37 -15.31 -5.96
N GLN A 249 7.31 -15.18 -5.03
CA GLN A 249 8.75 -15.24 -5.33
C GLN A 249 9.34 -16.46 -4.65
N LEU A 250 10.10 -17.23 -5.40
CA LEU A 250 10.82 -18.41 -4.95
C LEU A 250 12.31 -18.12 -5.00
N GLN A 251 13.01 -18.37 -3.91
CA GLN A 251 14.46 -18.24 -3.80
C GLN A 251 15.08 -19.61 -3.46
N PRO A 252 15.28 -20.49 -4.44
CA PRO A 252 15.78 -21.83 -4.21
C PRO A 252 17.19 -21.85 -3.62
N VAL A 253 17.99 -20.85 -3.99
CA VAL A 253 19.32 -20.59 -3.41
C VAL A 253 19.50 -19.09 -3.24
N LYS A 254 20.35 -18.67 -2.32
CA LYS A 254 20.64 -17.25 -2.08
C LYS A 254 21.13 -16.58 -3.36
N GLY A 255 20.53 -15.44 -3.69
CA GLY A 255 20.86 -14.66 -4.87
C GLY A 255 20.11 -15.08 -6.14
N VAL A 256 19.39 -16.21 -6.16
CA VAL A 256 18.57 -16.62 -7.31
C VAL A 256 17.10 -16.50 -6.94
N MET A 257 16.34 -15.71 -7.70
CA MET A 257 14.91 -15.53 -7.49
C MET A 257 14.12 -15.80 -8.78
N ILE A 258 13.01 -16.52 -8.64
CA ILE A 258 12.00 -16.68 -9.68
C ILE A 258 10.70 -16.10 -9.15
N GLY A 259 10.17 -15.10 -9.84
CA GLY A 259 8.96 -14.38 -9.47
C GLY A 259 7.80 -14.64 -10.42
N PHE A 260 6.62 -14.88 -9.85
CA PHE A 260 5.35 -14.99 -10.54
C PHE A 260 4.43 -13.88 -10.03
N PHE A 261 3.85 -13.13 -10.96
CA PHE A 261 3.00 -11.99 -10.65
C PHE A 261 1.70 -12.10 -11.44
N GLY A 262 0.60 -11.85 -10.77
CA GLY A 262 -0.73 -11.84 -11.39
C GLY A 262 -1.53 -10.61 -10.98
N TRP A 263 -2.33 -10.10 -11.89
CA TRP A 263 -3.27 -9.01 -11.63
C TRP A 263 -4.53 -9.23 -12.47
N SER A 264 -5.68 -9.31 -11.80
CA SER A 264 -6.99 -9.39 -12.41
C SER A 264 -7.90 -8.31 -11.84
N GLY A 265 -8.55 -7.56 -12.70
CA GLY A 265 -9.44 -6.50 -12.28
C GLY A 265 -10.03 -5.70 -13.44
N ASN A 266 -10.52 -4.52 -13.10
CA ASN A 266 -11.21 -3.64 -14.02
C ASN A 266 -10.80 -2.19 -13.82
N PHE A 267 -10.79 -1.43 -14.91
CA PHE A 267 -10.56 0.01 -14.88
C PHE A 267 -11.76 0.73 -15.49
N THR A 268 -12.26 1.74 -14.79
CA THR A 268 -13.39 2.53 -15.27
C THR A 268 -12.97 3.98 -15.47
N ALA A 269 -13.19 4.47 -16.68
CA ALA A 269 -13.01 5.88 -17.04
C ALA A 269 -14.11 6.30 -18.02
N ASN A 270 -14.59 7.55 -17.90
CA ASN A 270 -15.62 8.12 -18.77
C ASN A 270 -16.89 7.25 -18.90
N GLY A 271 -17.25 6.51 -17.85
CA GLY A 271 -18.40 5.60 -17.85
C GLY A 271 -18.17 4.27 -18.57
N ILE A 272 -16.96 3.99 -19.06
CA ILE A 272 -16.60 2.74 -19.72
C ILE A 272 -15.73 1.91 -18.77
N THR A 273 -16.11 0.67 -18.55
CA THR A 273 -15.35 -0.31 -17.75
C THR A 273 -14.64 -1.30 -18.67
N VAL A 274 -13.35 -1.47 -18.48
CA VAL A 274 -12.50 -2.36 -19.28
C VAL A 274 -11.77 -3.33 -18.36
N ASN A 275 -11.73 -4.60 -18.73
CA ASN A 275 -11.00 -5.65 -18.01
C ASN A 275 -9.50 -5.43 -18.10
N ARG A 276 -8.81 -5.71 -16.98
CA ARG A 276 -7.36 -5.61 -16.86
C ARG A 276 -6.80 -6.88 -16.21
N ASN A 277 -6.40 -7.81 -17.04
CA ASN A 277 -5.80 -9.06 -16.61
C ASN A 277 -4.36 -9.14 -17.10
N ARG A 278 -3.40 -9.36 -16.19
CA ARG A 278 -1.97 -9.36 -16.48
C ARG A 278 -1.26 -10.43 -15.68
N PHE A 279 -0.21 -10.97 -16.26
CA PHE A 279 0.73 -11.82 -15.55
C PHE A 279 2.16 -11.51 -15.99
N GLU A 280 3.11 -11.78 -15.11
CA GLU A 280 4.54 -11.59 -15.34
C GLU A 280 5.31 -12.74 -14.70
N ILE A 281 6.35 -13.22 -15.37
CA ILE A 281 7.32 -14.18 -14.83
C ILE A 281 8.70 -13.53 -14.97
N VAL A 282 9.46 -13.52 -13.89
CA VAL A 282 10.79 -12.88 -13.84
C VAL A 282 11.79 -13.83 -13.19
N GLY A 283 12.99 -13.88 -13.75
CA GLY A 283 14.17 -14.43 -13.09
C GLY A 283 15.10 -13.27 -12.70
N ASN A 284 15.66 -13.31 -11.49
CA ASN A 284 16.68 -12.40 -11.02
C ASN A 284 17.84 -13.16 -10.40
N TYR A 285 19.07 -12.64 -10.61
CA TYR A 285 20.29 -13.14 -10.00
C TYR A 285 21.10 -11.97 -9.46
N GLU A 286 21.48 -12.04 -8.18
CA GLU A 286 22.29 -11.05 -7.45
C GLU A 286 23.60 -11.64 -6.93
#